data_10eb8ed951554eaaf0f30cc026697398
#
_entry.id   10eb8ed951554eaaf0f30cc026697398
#
_cell.length_a   1.000
_cell.length_b   1.000
_cell.length_c   1.000
_cell.angle_alpha   90.00
_cell.angle_beta   90.00
_cell.angle_gamma   90.00
#
_symmetry.space_group_name_H-M   'P 1'
#
loop_
_entity.id
_entity.type
_entity.pdbx_description
1 polymer ?
#
loop_
_entity_poly.entity_id
_entity_poly.type
_entity_poly.pdbx_seq_one_letter_code
_entity_poly.pdbx_strand_id
1 'polypeptide(L)'
;MKLYKLLAAAGVALILASCATPKNYNYLQDLQNGQQITTPTDGTIRLQPNDMITVLVKSKNPEMANVFNKGLITNVKAGLADQSYYTMGYTVDPEGNIDFPVAGKIHVGGLTRHEAQETIKKTLIDSELLKDANVTVETMNLSYTVMGEVNKPGNYMLDKDAVTLFEALGKAGDMNVYGKRDSVLVIRQRGAQKTIYSLCLNNAKDIFSSDAYYVQQNDVIYVKANDTKARQSNIPGNESRTLSFWLSLASVLTALGVLIFK
;
A
#
# COMPACT_ATOMS: atom_id res chain seq x y z
N MET A 1 60.69 17.91 -6.86
CA MET A 1 59.59 18.80 -7.31
C MET A 1 58.57 18.15 -8.27
N LYS A 2 58.94 17.20 -9.15
CA LYS A 2 57.99 16.57 -10.09
C LYS A 2 57.11 15.46 -9.49
N LEU A 3 57.65 14.69 -8.54
CA LEU A 3 56.95 13.52 -7.94
C LEU A 3 55.73 13.92 -7.10
N TYR A 4 55.80 14.98 -6.28
CA TYR A 4 54.67 15.42 -5.47
C TYR A 4 53.54 16.02 -6.30
N LYS A 5 53.86 16.68 -7.45
CA LYS A 5 52.83 17.16 -8.40
C LYS A 5 52.08 16.01 -9.06
N LEU A 6 52.77 14.92 -9.36
CA LEU A 6 52.19 13.71 -9.95
C LEU A 6 51.29 12.99 -8.94
N LEU A 7 51.71 12.89 -7.68
CA LEU A 7 50.91 12.32 -6.60
C LEU A 7 49.67 13.17 -6.27
N ALA A 8 49.79 14.49 -6.29
CA ALA A 8 48.67 15.41 -6.11
C ALA A 8 47.64 15.29 -7.26
N ALA A 9 48.10 15.23 -8.50
CA ALA A 9 47.26 15.05 -9.69
C ALA A 9 46.53 13.69 -9.68
N ALA A 10 47.21 12.60 -9.28
CA ALA A 10 46.61 11.28 -9.13
C ALA A 10 45.55 11.25 -8.00
N GLY A 11 45.79 11.93 -6.86
CA GLY A 11 44.84 12.08 -5.78
C GLY A 11 43.57 12.83 -6.18
N VAL A 12 43.69 13.92 -6.95
CA VAL A 12 42.56 14.66 -7.49
C VAL A 12 41.78 13.83 -8.50
N ALA A 13 42.46 13.06 -9.38
CA ALA A 13 41.80 12.19 -10.35
C ALA A 13 41.01 11.06 -9.68
N LEU A 14 41.48 10.49 -8.56
CA LEU A 14 40.77 9.48 -7.78
C LEU A 14 39.52 10.04 -7.11
N ILE A 15 39.50 11.30 -6.69
CA ILE A 15 38.32 11.94 -6.06
C ILE A 15 37.21 12.21 -7.10
N LEU A 16 37.57 12.49 -8.35
CA LEU A 16 36.62 12.76 -9.44
C LEU A 16 35.94 11.48 -9.99
N ALA A 17 36.50 10.30 -9.74
CA ALA A 17 35.95 9.01 -10.22
C ALA A 17 34.82 8.43 -9.33
N SER A 18 34.47 9.07 -8.22
CA SER A 18 33.59 8.50 -7.17
C SER A 18 32.10 8.76 -7.35
N CYS A 19 31.62 9.33 -8.46
CA CYS A 19 30.19 9.56 -8.71
C CYS A 19 29.57 8.37 -9.45
N ALA A 20 29.33 7.24 -8.76
CA ALA A 20 28.53 6.16 -9.31
C ALA A 20 27.05 6.40 -9.02
N THR A 21 26.25 6.58 -10.06
CA THR A 21 24.79 6.63 -9.93
C THR A 21 24.27 5.25 -9.48
N PRO A 22 23.42 5.15 -8.43
CA PRO A 22 22.87 3.87 -8.01
C PRO A 22 22.03 3.26 -9.13
N LYS A 23 22.38 2.04 -9.55
CA LYS A 23 21.69 1.34 -10.66
C LYS A 23 20.27 0.90 -10.32
N ASN A 24 19.92 0.82 -9.03
CA ASN A 24 18.66 0.24 -8.54
C ASN A 24 17.61 1.30 -8.14
N TYR A 25 17.64 2.47 -8.78
CA TYR A 25 16.70 3.54 -8.44
C TYR A 25 15.38 3.46 -9.20
N ASN A 26 15.39 2.94 -10.44
CA ASN A 26 14.19 2.88 -11.27
C ASN A 26 13.43 1.56 -11.07
N TYR A 27 12.10 1.62 -11.29
CA TYR A 27 11.24 0.45 -11.38
C TYR A 27 11.42 -0.28 -12.71
N LEU A 28 11.10 -1.59 -12.74
CA LEU A 28 10.86 -2.37 -13.95
C LEU A 28 11.98 -2.24 -15.01
N GLN A 29 13.25 -2.35 -14.57
CA GLN A 29 14.43 -2.10 -15.43
C GLN A 29 14.64 -3.17 -16.50
N ASP A 30 13.99 -4.31 -16.38
CA ASP A 30 14.08 -5.47 -17.26
C ASP A 30 13.03 -5.47 -18.39
N LEU A 31 12.15 -4.45 -18.44
CA LEU A 31 11.11 -4.35 -19.47
C LEU A 31 11.65 -3.89 -20.82
N GLN A 32 11.13 -4.49 -21.88
CA GLN A 32 11.36 -4.09 -23.26
C GLN A 32 10.12 -3.46 -23.88
N ASN A 33 10.31 -2.54 -24.79
CA ASN A 33 9.18 -1.90 -25.48
C ASN A 33 8.36 -2.92 -26.27
N GLY A 34 7.04 -2.93 -26.07
CA GLY A 34 6.11 -3.86 -26.70
C GLY A 34 6.07 -5.26 -26.05
N GLN A 35 6.78 -5.49 -24.95
CA GLN A 35 6.73 -6.76 -24.22
C GLN A 35 5.35 -6.96 -23.60
N GLN A 36 4.74 -8.13 -23.82
CA GLN A 36 3.52 -8.56 -23.14
C GLN A 36 3.88 -9.36 -21.90
N ILE A 37 3.20 -9.04 -20.79
CA ILE A 37 3.40 -9.72 -19.51
C ILE A 37 2.05 -10.20 -19.00
N THR A 38 2.00 -11.44 -18.54
CA THR A 38 0.83 -12.00 -17.89
C THR A 38 0.87 -11.63 -16.40
N THR A 39 -0.20 -11.02 -15.91
CA THR A 39 -0.41 -10.77 -14.48
C THR A 39 -1.31 -11.84 -13.86
N PRO A 40 -1.32 -12.03 -12.53
CA PRO A 40 -2.28 -12.90 -11.87
C PRO A 40 -3.71 -12.51 -12.26
N THR A 41 -4.54 -13.51 -12.54
CA THR A 41 -5.89 -13.30 -13.11
C THR A 41 -6.91 -12.91 -12.04
N ASP A 42 -6.70 -13.27 -10.78
CA ASP A 42 -7.65 -13.02 -9.69
C ASP A 42 -7.03 -12.07 -8.64
N GLY A 43 -7.25 -10.79 -8.84
CA GLY A 43 -6.94 -9.73 -7.86
C GLY A 43 -8.16 -9.28 -7.07
N THR A 44 -9.31 -9.95 -7.25
CA THR A 44 -10.57 -9.50 -6.71
C THR A 44 -10.62 -9.71 -5.20
N ILE A 45 -11.01 -8.67 -4.47
CA ILE A 45 -11.16 -8.70 -3.03
C ILE A 45 -12.37 -9.56 -2.66
N ARG A 46 -12.20 -10.44 -1.64
CA ARG A 46 -13.25 -11.30 -1.10
C ARG A 46 -13.55 -10.91 0.35
N LEU A 47 -14.82 -10.86 0.69
CA LEU A 47 -15.30 -10.50 2.02
C LEU A 47 -14.76 -11.45 3.09
N GLN A 48 -14.33 -10.91 4.20
CA GLN A 48 -13.78 -11.63 5.35
C GLN A 48 -14.56 -11.29 6.62
N PRO A 49 -14.47 -12.11 7.68
CA PRO A 49 -14.98 -11.75 8.99
C PRO A 49 -14.48 -10.37 9.46
N ASN A 50 -15.38 -9.59 10.06
CA ASN A 50 -15.23 -8.19 10.48
C ASN A 50 -15.22 -7.15 9.33
N ASP A 51 -15.37 -7.55 8.07
CA ASP A 51 -15.64 -6.59 7.00
C ASP A 51 -17.03 -5.97 7.19
N MET A 52 -17.15 -4.71 6.84
CA MET A 52 -18.44 -4.00 6.87
C MET A 52 -18.87 -3.70 5.44
N ILE A 53 -20.12 -4.02 5.15
CA ILE A 53 -20.75 -3.75 3.86
C ILE A 53 -22.03 -2.96 4.04
N THR A 54 -22.36 -2.11 3.08
CA THR A 54 -23.71 -1.55 2.94
C THR A 54 -24.47 -2.31 1.88
N VAL A 55 -25.75 -2.53 2.11
CA VAL A 55 -26.65 -3.18 1.17
C VAL A 55 -27.81 -2.26 0.89
N LEU A 56 -27.95 -1.82 -0.36
CA LEU A 56 -29.07 -1.02 -0.82
C LEU A 56 -29.99 -1.88 -1.69
N VAL A 57 -31.24 -2.02 -1.26
CA VAL A 57 -32.27 -2.77 -1.99
C VAL A 57 -33.24 -1.81 -2.68
N LYS A 58 -33.44 -1.99 -3.98
CA LYS A 58 -34.46 -1.28 -4.77
C LYS A 58 -35.45 -2.28 -5.36
N SER A 59 -36.73 -1.90 -5.42
CA SER A 59 -37.82 -2.69 -5.99
C SER A 59 -38.85 -1.75 -6.62
N LYS A 60 -39.71 -2.27 -7.49
CA LYS A 60 -40.89 -1.53 -7.99
C LYS A 60 -41.88 -1.21 -6.87
N ASN A 61 -41.81 -1.94 -5.77
CA ASN A 61 -42.54 -1.62 -4.52
C ASN A 61 -41.58 -0.95 -3.52
N PRO A 62 -41.52 0.40 -3.44
CA PRO A 62 -40.59 1.11 -2.56
C PRO A 62 -40.84 0.88 -1.08
N GLU A 63 -42.11 0.66 -0.68
CA GLU A 63 -42.48 0.45 0.72
C GLU A 63 -41.87 -0.85 1.25
N MET A 64 -41.94 -1.93 0.46
CA MET A 64 -41.27 -3.18 0.80
C MET A 64 -39.75 -3.08 0.78
N ALA A 65 -39.17 -2.40 -0.24
CA ALA A 65 -37.73 -2.19 -0.30
C ALA A 65 -37.20 -1.40 0.92
N ASN A 66 -37.96 -0.44 1.43
CA ASN A 66 -37.57 0.35 2.60
C ASN A 66 -37.44 -0.47 3.89
N VAL A 67 -38.11 -1.63 4.00
CA VAL A 67 -37.95 -2.51 5.14
C VAL A 67 -36.51 -3.02 5.25
N PHE A 68 -35.86 -3.28 4.11
CA PHE A 68 -34.49 -3.77 4.02
C PHE A 68 -33.44 -2.64 4.14
N ASN A 69 -33.85 -1.41 3.86
CA ASN A 69 -32.99 -0.23 3.88
C ASN A 69 -33.03 0.56 5.21
N LYS A 70 -33.72 0.06 6.25
CA LYS A 70 -33.88 0.78 7.51
C LYS A 70 -32.60 1.10 8.27
N GLY A 71 -31.50 0.40 7.95
CA GLY A 71 -30.15 0.72 8.43
C GLY A 71 -29.45 1.88 7.69
N LEU A 72 -30.02 2.36 6.57
CA LEU A 72 -29.48 3.45 5.78
C LEU A 72 -30.21 4.77 6.16
N ILE A 73 -30.01 5.28 7.39
CA ILE A 73 -30.62 6.54 7.80
C ILE A 73 -29.81 7.68 7.17
N THR A 74 -30.28 8.19 6.05
CA THR A 74 -29.86 9.49 5.52
C THR A 74 -30.70 10.57 6.23
N ASN A 75 -30.28 11.03 7.39
CA ASN A 75 -30.84 12.24 7.99
C ASN A 75 -30.28 13.46 7.27
N VAL A 76 -30.82 13.79 6.11
CA VAL A 76 -30.63 15.08 5.47
C VAL A 76 -31.48 16.10 6.22
N LYS A 77 -31.00 16.67 7.32
CA LYS A 77 -31.50 17.93 7.84
C LYS A 77 -30.89 19.04 6.99
N ALA A 78 -31.67 19.57 6.06
CA ALA A 78 -31.33 20.79 5.35
C ALA A 78 -31.04 21.92 6.36
N GLY A 79 -29.80 22.41 6.40
CA GLY A 79 -29.48 23.68 7.02
C GLY A 79 -28.44 23.74 8.12
N LEU A 80 -27.77 22.65 8.51
CA LEU A 80 -26.65 22.71 9.47
C LEU A 80 -25.42 21.97 8.93
N ALA A 81 -24.26 22.62 9.03
CA ALA A 81 -22.97 22.21 8.45
C ALA A 81 -22.28 21.03 9.15
N ASP A 82 -22.98 20.21 9.89
CA ASP A 82 -22.47 19.04 10.58
C ASP A 82 -23.27 17.80 10.13
N GLN A 83 -22.89 17.28 8.94
CA GLN A 83 -23.51 16.10 8.35
C GLN A 83 -22.80 14.84 8.90
N SER A 84 -23.19 14.37 10.06
CA SER A 84 -22.86 13.03 10.52
C SER A 84 -23.72 12.01 9.76
N TYR A 85 -23.19 11.51 8.65
CA TYR A 85 -23.80 10.38 7.94
C TYR A 85 -23.55 9.09 8.74
N TYR A 86 -24.54 8.66 9.51
CA TYR A 86 -24.53 7.31 10.08
C TYR A 86 -25.04 6.33 9.00
N THR A 87 -24.14 5.86 8.16
CA THR A 87 -24.45 4.72 7.31
C THR A 87 -24.24 3.46 8.15
N MET A 88 -25.32 2.83 8.60
CA MET A 88 -25.22 1.55 9.30
C MET A 88 -24.92 0.46 8.27
N GLY A 89 -23.70 -0.09 8.35
CA GLY A 89 -23.30 -1.25 7.56
C GLY A 89 -23.65 -2.56 8.27
N TYR A 90 -23.67 -3.65 7.52
CA TYR A 90 -23.71 -4.99 8.04
C TYR A 90 -22.27 -5.48 8.26
N THR A 91 -21.98 -6.00 9.45
CA THR A 91 -20.68 -6.61 9.75
C THR A 91 -20.75 -8.10 9.43
N VAL A 92 -19.77 -8.61 8.73
CA VAL A 92 -19.60 -10.04 8.46
C VAL A 92 -19.16 -10.73 9.75
N ASP A 93 -19.97 -11.70 10.24
CA ASP A 93 -19.67 -12.44 11.45
C ASP A 93 -18.50 -13.43 11.27
N PRO A 94 -17.98 -14.06 12.34
CA PRO A 94 -16.88 -15.03 12.22
C PRO A 94 -17.20 -16.24 11.34
N GLU A 95 -18.47 -16.58 11.17
CA GLU A 95 -18.96 -17.66 10.31
C GLU A 95 -19.16 -17.21 8.86
N GLY A 96 -18.91 -15.93 8.54
CA GLY A 96 -19.04 -15.37 7.20
C GLY A 96 -20.46 -14.91 6.85
N ASN A 97 -21.35 -14.72 7.81
CA ASN A 97 -22.72 -14.29 7.55
C ASN A 97 -22.94 -12.82 7.91
N ILE A 98 -23.94 -12.22 7.31
CA ILE A 98 -24.52 -10.95 7.74
C ILE A 98 -25.93 -11.22 8.28
N ASP A 99 -26.35 -10.46 9.30
CA ASP A 99 -27.72 -10.50 9.81
C ASP A 99 -28.57 -9.48 9.04
N PHE A 100 -29.35 -10.00 8.06
CA PHE A 100 -30.08 -9.14 7.13
C PHE A 100 -31.58 -9.09 7.55
N PRO A 101 -32.19 -7.89 7.62
CA PRO A 101 -33.54 -7.72 8.08
C PRO A 101 -34.51 -8.63 7.35
N VAL A 102 -35.42 -9.29 8.12
CA VAL A 102 -36.47 -10.20 7.63
C VAL A 102 -35.93 -11.48 6.99
N ALA A 103 -34.84 -11.43 6.25
CA ALA A 103 -34.21 -12.58 5.57
C ALA A 103 -33.34 -13.42 6.52
N GLY A 104 -32.93 -12.85 7.68
CA GLY A 104 -32.06 -13.53 8.64
C GLY A 104 -30.62 -13.60 8.20
N LYS A 105 -29.91 -14.66 8.56
CA LYS A 105 -28.49 -14.83 8.24
C LYS A 105 -28.28 -15.17 6.77
N ILE A 106 -27.45 -14.37 6.08
CA ILE A 106 -27.04 -14.59 4.69
C ILE A 106 -25.54 -14.77 4.66
N HIS A 107 -25.05 -15.87 4.07
CA HIS A 107 -23.62 -16.13 3.95
C HIS A 107 -23.01 -15.30 2.82
N VAL A 108 -22.02 -14.46 3.16
CA VAL A 108 -21.29 -13.59 2.22
C VAL A 108 -19.78 -13.74 2.33
N GLY A 109 -19.29 -14.45 3.34
CA GLY A 109 -17.88 -14.69 3.57
C GLY A 109 -17.22 -15.44 2.38
N GLY A 110 -16.05 -15.01 1.95
CA GLY A 110 -15.35 -15.57 0.80
C GLY A 110 -15.91 -15.14 -0.57
N LEU A 111 -17.05 -14.45 -0.60
CA LEU A 111 -17.63 -13.92 -1.84
C LEU A 111 -16.99 -12.58 -2.22
N THR A 112 -16.92 -12.31 -3.50
CA THR A 112 -16.65 -10.98 -4.01
C THR A 112 -17.85 -10.07 -3.77
N ARG A 113 -17.68 -8.75 -3.86
CA ARG A 113 -18.76 -7.78 -3.75
C ARG A 113 -19.94 -8.12 -4.70
N HIS A 114 -19.63 -8.49 -5.93
CA HIS A 114 -20.65 -8.85 -6.93
C HIS A 114 -21.34 -10.18 -6.62
N GLU A 115 -20.59 -11.21 -6.21
CA GLU A 115 -21.16 -12.49 -5.79
C GLU A 115 -22.07 -12.33 -4.56
N ALA A 116 -21.68 -11.50 -3.58
CA ALA A 116 -22.49 -11.17 -2.42
C ALA A 116 -23.80 -10.45 -2.83
N GLN A 117 -23.72 -9.50 -3.77
CA GLN A 117 -24.88 -8.82 -4.33
C GLN A 117 -25.88 -9.80 -4.96
N GLU A 118 -25.44 -10.72 -5.81
CA GLU A 118 -26.29 -11.72 -6.42
C GLU A 118 -26.83 -12.73 -5.42
N THR A 119 -26.05 -13.11 -4.40
CA THR A 119 -26.49 -14.00 -3.32
C THR A 119 -27.62 -13.38 -2.50
N ILE A 120 -27.46 -12.12 -2.09
CA ILE A 120 -28.50 -11.39 -1.33
C ILE A 120 -29.76 -11.24 -2.18
N LYS A 121 -29.61 -10.83 -3.44
CA LYS A 121 -30.71 -10.69 -4.38
C LYS A 121 -31.49 -12.01 -4.53
N LYS A 122 -30.77 -13.12 -4.75
CA LYS A 122 -31.37 -14.44 -4.88
C LYS A 122 -32.13 -14.83 -3.61
N THR A 123 -31.55 -14.62 -2.43
CA THR A 123 -32.20 -14.90 -1.15
C THR A 123 -33.52 -14.14 -1.01
N LEU A 124 -33.57 -12.85 -1.39
CA LEU A 124 -34.79 -12.05 -1.31
C LEU A 124 -35.90 -12.52 -2.25
N ILE A 125 -35.51 -13.00 -3.44
CA ILE A 125 -36.46 -13.51 -4.43
C ILE A 125 -36.97 -14.92 -4.07
N ASP A 126 -36.03 -15.82 -3.72
CA ASP A 126 -36.37 -17.22 -3.39
C ASP A 126 -37.21 -17.33 -2.11
N SER A 127 -37.04 -16.39 -1.18
CA SER A 127 -37.88 -16.29 0.04
C SER A 127 -39.18 -15.55 -0.18
N GLU A 128 -39.55 -15.23 -1.42
CA GLU A 128 -40.74 -14.46 -1.81
C GLU A 128 -40.91 -13.10 -1.10
N LEU A 129 -39.80 -12.57 -0.53
CA LEU A 129 -39.82 -11.29 0.17
C LEU A 129 -39.91 -10.11 -0.84
N LEU A 130 -39.27 -10.26 -2.01
CA LEU A 130 -39.35 -9.31 -3.12
C LEU A 130 -39.33 -10.06 -4.45
N LYS A 131 -40.24 -9.70 -5.37
CA LYS A 131 -40.30 -10.32 -6.72
C LYS A 131 -39.30 -9.76 -7.72
N ASP A 132 -38.81 -8.54 -7.50
CA ASP A 132 -38.01 -7.76 -8.42
C ASP A 132 -36.87 -7.00 -7.72
N ALA A 133 -36.16 -7.69 -6.80
CA ALA A 133 -35.08 -7.10 -6.03
C ALA A 133 -33.90 -6.66 -6.96
N ASN A 134 -33.49 -5.42 -6.84
CA ASN A 134 -32.21 -4.93 -7.33
C ASN A 134 -31.35 -4.55 -6.11
N VAL A 135 -30.26 -5.27 -5.92
CA VAL A 135 -29.39 -5.14 -4.75
C VAL A 135 -28.08 -4.49 -5.17
N THR A 136 -27.61 -3.54 -4.42
CA THR A 136 -26.27 -2.94 -4.54
C THR A 136 -25.52 -3.16 -3.24
N VAL A 137 -24.31 -3.71 -3.33
CA VAL A 137 -23.43 -3.94 -2.17
C VAL A 137 -22.19 -3.07 -2.31
N GLU A 138 -21.85 -2.31 -1.27
CA GLU A 138 -20.60 -1.53 -1.20
C GLU A 138 -19.84 -1.88 0.08
N THR A 139 -18.53 -1.86 0.00
CA THR A 139 -17.64 -2.11 1.14
C THR A 139 -17.32 -0.80 1.87
N MET A 140 -17.20 -0.83 3.21
CA MET A 140 -17.05 0.37 4.02
C MET A 140 -15.69 0.52 4.68
N ASN A 141 -15.08 -0.57 5.13
CA ASN A 141 -13.89 -0.54 5.99
C ASN A 141 -12.68 -1.26 5.38
N LEU A 142 -12.75 -1.64 4.11
CA LEU A 142 -11.62 -2.33 3.48
C LEU A 142 -10.46 -1.36 3.28
N SER A 143 -9.33 -1.70 3.87
CA SER A 143 -8.14 -0.84 3.82
C SER A 143 -6.85 -1.66 3.83
N TYR A 144 -5.76 -1.02 3.44
CA TYR A 144 -4.40 -1.51 3.55
C TYR A 144 -3.51 -0.43 4.16
N THR A 145 -2.38 -0.83 4.72
CA THR A 145 -1.43 0.10 5.34
C THR A 145 -0.15 0.17 4.54
N VAL A 146 0.34 1.38 4.27
CA VAL A 146 1.66 1.62 3.68
C VAL A 146 2.54 2.29 4.72
N MET A 147 3.73 1.74 4.96
CA MET A 147 4.65 2.25 5.97
C MET A 147 6.12 2.15 5.51
N GLY A 148 7.00 2.86 6.21
CA GLY A 148 8.43 2.94 5.91
C GLY A 148 8.77 4.10 5.00
N GLU A 149 9.70 3.90 4.06
CA GLU A 149 10.28 4.97 3.24
C GLU A 149 9.41 5.31 2.01
N VAL A 150 8.20 5.80 2.29
CA VAL A 150 7.26 6.40 1.31
C VAL A 150 7.02 7.87 1.68
N ASN A 151 6.50 8.66 0.73
CA ASN A 151 6.27 10.09 0.99
C ASN A 151 5.09 10.35 1.95
N LYS A 152 4.08 9.48 1.93
CA LYS A 152 2.88 9.59 2.78
C LYS A 152 2.54 8.23 3.38
N PRO A 153 3.20 7.82 4.47
CA PRO A 153 2.82 6.59 5.16
C PRO A 153 1.43 6.76 5.82
N GLY A 154 0.63 5.69 5.82
CA GLY A 154 -0.71 5.73 6.38
C GLY A 154 -1.56 4.52 6.05
N ASN A 155 -2.83 4.57 6.46
CA ASN A 155 -3.85 3.61 6.10
C ASN A 155 -4.66 4.16 4.92
N TYR A 156 -4.92 3.33 3.91
CA TYR A 156 -5.59 3.69 2.66
C TYR A 156 -6.77 2.78 2.40
N MET A 157 -7.90 3.37 2.03
CA MET A 157 -9.10 2.63 1.66
C MET A 157 -8.93 1.93 0.30
N LEU A 158 -9.48 0.74 0.18
CA LEU A 158 -9.64 0.02 -1.07
C LEU A 158 -10.94 0.49 -1.74
N ASP A 159 -10.81 1.33 -2.75
CA ASP A 159 -11.92 1.98 -3.48
C ASP A 159 -12.29 1.26 -4.79
N LYS A 160 -11.61 0.15 -5.08
CA LYS A 160 -11.84 -0.69 -6.27
C LYS A 160 -11.82 -2.16 -5.87
N ASP A 161 -12.43 -3.01 -6.68
CA ASP A 161 -12.46 -4.47 -6.48
C ASP A 161 -11.08 -5.13 -6.62
N ALA A 162 -10.13 -4.46 -7.32
CA ALA A 162 -8.74 -4.87 -7.41
C ALA A 162 -7.83 -3.62 -7.42
N VAL A 163 -6.84 -3.59 -6.55
CA VAL A 163 -5.83 -2.53 -6.43
C VAL A 163 -4.46 -3.15 -6.57
N THR A 164 -3.65 -2.67 -7.51
CA THR A 164 -2.28 -3.15 -7.70
C THR A 164 -1.32 -2.57 -6.66
N LEU A 165 -0.18 -3.23 -6.44
CA LEU A 165 0.88 -2.73 -5.56
C LEU A 165 1.38 -1.33 -6.00
N PHE A 166 1.48 -1.10 -7.32
CA PHE A 166 1.91 0.21 -7.83
C PHE A 166 0.87 1.31 -7.58
N GLU A 167 -0.44 1.00 -7.71
CA GLU A 167 -1.50 1.95 -7.34
C GLU A 167 -1.47 2.26 -5.84
N ALA A 168 -1.23 1.25 -5.00
CA ALA A 168 -1.12 1.42 -3.56
C ALA A 168 0.07 2.31 -3.17
N LEU A 169 1.24 2.08 -3.76
CA LEU A 169 2.42 2.94 -3.56
C LEU A 169 2.19 4.34 -4.12
N GLY A 170 1.54 4.47 -5.28
CA GLY A 170 1.16 5.76 -5.86
C GLY A 170 0.24 6.58 -4.96
N LYS A 171 -0.77 5.95 -4.31
CA LYS A 171 -1.62 6.61 -3.30
C LYS A 171 -0.82 7.10 -2.09
N ALA A 172 0.22 6.34 -1.68
CA ALA A 172 1.15 6.74 -0.63
C ALA A 172 2.19 7.79 -1.09
N GLY A 173 2.00 8.39 -2.26
CA GLY A 173 2.89 9.40 -2.83
C GLY A 173 4.21 8.85 -3.34
N ASP A 174 4.26 7.56 -3.65
CA ASP A 174 5.43 6.80 -4.08
C ASP A 174 6.52 6.65 -2.99
N MET A 175 7.51 5.83 -3.30
CA MET A 175 8.69 5.63 -2.45
C MET A 175 9.60 6.85 -2.52
N ASN A 176 10.11 7.28 -1.36
CA ASN A 176 11.11 8.34 -1.32
C ASN A 176 12.50 7.85 -1.78
N VAL A 177 13.48 8.74 -1.83
CA VAL A 177 14.85 8.43 -2.29
C VAL A 177 15.59 7.42 -1.41
N TYR A 178 15.12 7.22 -0.18
CA TYR A 178 15.72 6.30 0.78
C TYR A 178 15.09 4.91 0.75
N GLY A 179 13.98 4.73 0.03
CA GLY A 179 13.28 3.45 -0.06
C GLY A 179 14.06 2.42 -0.88
N LYS A 180 14.20 1.20 -0.34
CA LYS A 180 14.76 0.04 -1.05
C LYS A 180 13.73 -0.55 -2.01
N ARG A 181 13.91 -0.32 -3.31
CA ARG A 181 13.03 -0.83 -4.38
C ARG A 181 13.21 -2.32 -4.65
N ASP A 182 14.35 -2.86 -4.27
CA ASP A 182 14.69 -4.29 -4.42
C ASP A 182 14.13 -5.19 -3.30
N SER A 183 13.50 -4.62 -2.28
CA SER A 183 13.01 -5.37 -1.12
C SER A 183 11.83 -4.68 -0.45
N VAL A 184 10.72 -4.59 -1.17
CA VAL A 184 9.43 -4.15 -0.60
C VAL A 184 8.71 -5.37 -0.04
N LEU A 185 8.27 -5.30 1.20
CA LEU A 185 7.54 -6.39 1.86
C LEU A 185 6.04 -6.12 1.79
N VAL A 186 5.29 -7.14 1.40
CA VAL A 186 3.84 -7.19 1.59
C VAL A 186 3.55 -8.28 2.62
N ILE A 187 2.97 -7.90 3.74
CA ILE A 187 2.61 -8.77 4.84
C ILE A 187 1.11 -8.97 4.80
N ARG A 188 0.68 -10.17 4.45
CA ARG A 188 -0.73 -10.56 4.31
C ARG A 188 -1.13 -11.50 5.43
N GLN A 189 -2.21 -11.19 6.11
CA GLN A 189 -2.77 -12.05 7.14
C GLN A 189 -3.98 -12.81 6.59
N ARG A 190 -3.99 -14.14 6.78
CA ARG A 190 -5.15 -15.00 6.51
C ARG A 190 -5.46 -15.83 7.76
N GLY A 191 -6.51 -15.49 8.46
CA GLY A 191 -6.80 -16.07 9.77
C GLY A 191 -5.65 -15.83 10.76
N ALA A 192 -5.13 -16.90 11.36
CA ALA A 192 -4.01 -16.84 12.31
C ALA A 192 -2.62 -16.80 11.61
N GLN A 193 -2.54 -17.03 10.31
CA GLN A 193 -1.27 -17.11 9.58
C GLN A 193 -0.93 -15.79 8.90
N LYS A 194 0.36 -15.42 8.93
CA LYS A 194 0.91 -14.29 8.18
C LYS A 194 1.86 -14.79 7.11
N THR A 195 1.62 -14.38 5.87
CA THR A 195 2.52 -14.62 4.74
C THR A 195 3.27 -13.35 4.41
N ILE A 196 4.58 -13.43 4.24
CA ILE A 196 5.44 -12.31 3.88
C ILE A 196 5.93 -12.52 2.46
N TYR A 197 5.59 -11.59 1.57
CA TYR A 197 6.10 -11.52 0.21
C TYR A 197 7.19 -10.46 0.15
N SER A 198 8.37 -10.83 -0.34
CA SER A 198 9.46 -9.87 -0.60
C SER A 198 9.55 -9.63 -2.10
N LEU A 199 9.25 -8.43 -2.54
CA LEU A 199 9.15 -8.06 -3.95
C LEU A 199 10.29 -7.15 -4.36
N CYS A 200 10.93 -7.46 -5.48
CA CYS A 200 11.91 -6.60 -6.13
C CYS A 200 11.19 -5.74 -7.19
N LEU A 201 10.94 -4.46 -6.88
CA LEU A 201 10.24 -3.57 -7.80
C LEU A 201 11.08 -3.17 -9.03
N ASN A 202 12.36 -3.50 -9.04
CA ASN A 202 13.24 -3.28 -10.20
C ASN A 202 13.04 -4.34 -11.29
N ASN A 203 12.42 -5.49 -10.95
CA ASN A 203 12.24 -6.64 -11.82
C ASN A 203 10.75 -6.90 -12.05
N ALA A 204 10.32 -6.81 -13.30
CA ALA A 204 8.93 -6.99 -13.69
C ALA A 204 8.43 -8.42 -13.42
N LYS A 205 9.28 -9.42 -13.65
CA LYS A 205 8.90 -10.82 -13.43
C LYS A 205 8.54 -11.09 -11.96
N ASP A 206 9.34 -10.58 -11.03
CA ASP A 206 9.09 -10.78 -9.58
C ASP A 206 7.76 -10.19 -9.13
N ILE A 207 7.38 -9.05 -9.72
CA ILE A 207 6.15 -8.34 -9.36
C ILE A 207 4.93 -8.99 -10.01
N PHE A 208 4.96 -9.13 -11.35
CA PHE A 208 3.78 -9.56 -12.10
C PHE A 208 3.46 -11.05 -11.95
N SER A 209 4.40 -11.88 -11.46
CA SER A 209 4.12 -13.28 -11.12
C SER A 209 3.75 -13.51 -9.66
N SER A 210 3.79 -12.47 -8.82
CA SER A 210 3.55 -12.59 -7.38
C SER A 210 2.07 -12.55 -7.03
N ASP A 211 1.64 -13.39 -6.08
CA ASP A 211 0.32 -13.32 -5.45
C ASP A 211 0.08 -11.98 -4.72
N ALA A 212 1.14 -11.23 -4.41
CA ALA A 212 1.08 -9.93 -3.79
C ALA A 212 1.07 -8.76 -4.80
N TYR A 213 0.95 -9.04 -6.11
CA TYR A 213 0.76 -8.01 -7.13
C TYR A 213 -0.52 -7.19 -6.88
N TYR A 214 -1.61 -7.88 -6.51
CA TYR A 214 -2.85 -7.24 -6.06
C TYR A 214 -2.86 -7.16 -4.54
N VAL A 215 -3.10 -5.97 -4.04
CA VAL A 215 -3.24 -5.67 -2.61
C VAL A 215 -4.60 -6.18 -2.11
N GLN A 216 -4.60 -6.83 -0.98
CA GLN A 216 -5.81 -7.32 -0.30
C GLN A 216 -6.09 -6.48 0.96
N GLN A 217 -7.30 -6.61 1.51
CA GLN A 217 -7.63 -5.94 2.77
C GLN A 217 -6.69 -6.40 3.90
N ASN A 218 -6.36 -5.47 4.78
CA ASN A 218 -5.45 -5.65 5.91
C ASN A 218 -3.98 -5.96 5.52
N ASP A 219 -3.61 -5.86 4.22
CA ASP A 219 -2.21 -5.95 3.82
C ASP A 219 -1.40 -4.80 4.44
N VAL A 220 -0.18 -5.11 4.86
CA VAL A 220 0.81 -4.11 5.26
C VAL A 220 1.94 -4.11 4.23
N ILE A 221 2.06 -3.00 3.53
CA ILE A 221 3.14 -2.75 2.56
C ILE A 221 4.24 -2.00 3.30
N TYR A 222 5.38 -2.64 3.49
CA TYR A 222 6.52 -2.06 4.20
C TYR A 222 7.70 -1.82 3.26
N VAL A 223 8.05 -0.55 3.12
CA VAL A 223 9.21 -0.10 2.33
C VAL A 223 10.40 0.09 3.25
N LYS A 224 11.40 -0.76 3.10
CA LYS A 224 12.63 -0.71 3.91
C LYS A 224 13.47 0.52 3.56
N ALA A 225 14.16 1.06 4.57
CA ALA A 225 15.17 2.09 4.38
C ALA A 225 16.43 1.51 3.72
N ASN A 226 17.08 2.30 2.86
CA ASN A 226 18.38 1.97 2.31
C ASN A 226 19.50 2.18 3.35
N ASP A 227 20.71 1.69 3.02
CA ASP A 227 21.84 1.72 3.95
C ASP A 227 22.31 3.15 4.25
N THR A 228 22.04 4.12 3.38
CA THR A 228 22.34 5.53 3.61
C THR A 228 21.48 6.08 4.74
N LYS A 229 20.17 5.83 4.68
CA LYS A 229 19.24 6.23 5.75
C LYS A 229 19.51 5.50 7.05
N ALA A 230 19.79 4.20 6.98
CA ALA A 230 20.14 3.41 8.16
C ALA A 230 21.41 3.93 8.86
N ARG A 231 22.43 4.35 8.10
CA ARG A 231 23.62 5.00 8.69
C ARG A 231 23.33 6.36 9.31
N GLN A 232 22.41 7.15 8.73
CA GLN A 232 22.01 8.45 9.29
C GLN A 232 21.26 8.33 10.61
N SER A 233 20.67 7.17 10.94
CA SER A 233 19.99 6.97 12.22
C SER A 233 20.96 6.83 13.41
N ASN A 234 22.25 6.51 13.18
CA ASN A 234 23.30 6.43 14.17
C ASN A 234 23.97 7.80 14.38
N ILE A 235 23.31 8.70 15.10
CA ILE A 235 23.75 10.09 15.35
C ILE A 235 25.12 10.21 16.04
N PRO A 236 25.53 9.38 17.03
CA PRO A 236 26.82 9.57 17.69
C PRO A 236 28.05 9.11 16.91
N GLY A 237 27.88 8.34 15.82
CA GLY A 237 29.00 7.76 15.08
C GLY A 237 29.18 8.28 13.64
N ASN A 238 28.28 9.14 13.17
CA ASN A 238 28.22 9.48 11.76
C ASN A 238 29.09 10.66 11.36
N GLU A 239 29.41 11.56 12.30
CA GLU A 239 30.26 12.73 12.03
C GLU A 239 31.69 12.32 11.64
N SER A 240 32.27 11.32 12.32
CA SER A 240 33.60 10.79 12.00
C SER A 240 33.69 10.03 10.67
N ARG A 241 32.54 9.70 10.04
CA ARG A 241 32.47 8.98 8.74
C ARG A 241 32.17 9.92 7.56
N THR A 242 31.89 11.20 7.83
CA THR A 242 31.64 12.16 6.75
C THR A 242 32.95 12.62 6.12
N LEU A 243 32.97 12.78 4.79
CA LEU A 243 34.13 13.29 4.08
C LEU A 243 34.54 14.67 4.62
N SER A 244 33.59 15.50 5.04
CA SER A 244 33.81 16.81 5.64
C SER A 244 34.62 16.75 6.94
N PHE A 245 34.39 15.75 7.81
CA PHE A 245 35.18 15.54 9.02
C PHE A 245 36.67 15.28 8.66
N TRP A 246 36.93 14.38 7.74
CA TRP A 246 38.31 14.06 7.33
C TRP A 246 38.99 15.21 6.60
N LEU A 247 38.26 15.98 5.79
CA LEU A 247 38.78 17.18 5.13
C LEU A 247 39.11 18.27 6.15
N SER A 248 38.27 18.50 7.15
CA SER A 248 38.55 19.47 8.21
C SER A 248 39.73 19.03 9.06
N LEU A 249 39.83 17.75 9.42
CA LEU A 249 40.97 17.20 10.15
C LEU A 249 42.28 17.34 9.35
N ALA A 250 42.27 17.03 8.06
CA ALA A 250 43.41 17.19 7.16
C ALA A 250 43.84 18.66 7.01
N SER A 251 42.91 19.61 6.97
CA SER A 251 43.21 21.03 6.90
C SER A 251 43.87 21.55 8.19
N VAL A 252 43.43 21.09 9.37
CA VAL A 252 44.03 21.42 10.67
C VAL A 252 45.44 20.85 10.75
N LEU A 253 45.64 19.58 10.32
CA LEU A 253 46.97 18.95 10.35
C LEU A 253 47.96 19.65 9.39
N THR A 254 47.50 20.05 8.21
CA THR A 254 48.35 20.81 7.28
C THR A 254 48.71 22.21 7.81
N ALA A 255 47.75 22.90 8.48
CA ALA A 255 48.01 24.20 9.10
C ALA A 255 49.06 24.10 10.23
N LEU A 256 48.89 23.06 11.10
CA LEU A 256 49.91 22.80 12.16
C LEU A 256 51.26 22.42 11.58
N GLY A 257 51.29 21.60 10.51
CA GLY A 257 52.56 21.26 9.84
C GLY A 257 53.29 22.50 9.29
N VAL A 258 52.58 23.41 8.67
CA VAL A 258 53.15 24.66 8.15
C VAL A 258 53.69 25.53 9.31
N LEU A 259 53.02 25.54 10.46
CA LEU A 259 53.45 26.33 11.64
C LEU A 259 54.71 25.77 12.28
N ILE A 260 54.87 24.44 12.31
CA ILE A 260 56.02 23.78 12.96
C ILE A 260 57.26 23.78 12.09
N PHE A 261 57.10 23.72 10.73
CA PHE A 261 58.20 23.63 9.79
C PHE A 261 58.55 24.97 9.12
N LYS A 262 57.98 26.06 9.58
CA LYS A 262 58.35 27.42 9.21
C LYS A 262 59.36 28.00 10.22
#